data_a1da84946ca88bee35547d45ccb5f376
#
_entry.id   a1da84946ca88bee35547d45ccb5f376
#
_cell.length_a   1.000
_cell.length_b   1.000
_cell.length_c   1.000
_cell.angle_alpha   90.00
_cell.angle_beta   90.00
_cell.angle_gamma   90.00
#
_symmetry.space_group_name_H-M   'P 1'
#
loop_
_entity.id
_entity.type
_entity.pdbx_description
1 polymer ?
#
loop_
_entity_poly.entity_id
_entity_poly.type
_entity_poly.pdbx_seq_one_letter_code
_entity_poly.pdbx_strand_id
1 'polypeptide(L)'
;MHKIHVGLTGYVSIPDGGVFDDDLTVVNTARVSYNKKSDEWGDKDERLLKYLWDHEHTSPFRHASIRFEIKAPIFVLRQWMKHQIGCSWNEISYRYTQVEEPEVFYPGLFRSQDAKNKQSGTGILPLADQTKATEILHGGYEIAYRAYQALIDMGVCREQARIVLPVGIYSKAEWTASLQAIMHFIDLRLDESAQKEIRDYAVAIKTLAQIHFPQSIKLLNKEEFI
;
A
#
# COMPACT_ATOMS: atom_id res chain seq x y z
N MET A 1 -10.99 -4.19 -14.67
CA MET A 1 -10.56 -3.60 -13.36
C MET A 1 -10.21 -4.74 -12.40
N HIS A 2 -8.95 -4.86 -11.99
CA HIS A 2 -8.51 -5.84 -10.99
C HIS A 2 -8.56 -5.21 -9.61
N LYS A 3 -9.29 -5.85 -8.67
CA LYS A 3 -9.47 -5.34 -7.30
C LYS A 3 -9.26 -6.45 -6.29
N ILE A 4 -8.47 -6.18 -5.25
CA ILE A 4 -8.23 -7.08 -4.12
C ILE A 4 -8.70 -6.39 -2.84
N HIS A 5 -9.56 -7.07 -2.09
CA HIS A 5 -10.02 -6.59 -0.79
C HIS A 5 -8.97 -6.86 0.30
N VAL A 6 -8.83 -5.92 1.23
CA VAL A 6 -7.93 -6.00 2.38
C VAL A 6 -8.74 -5.76 3.64
N GLY A 7 -8.89 -6.80 4.45
CA GLY A 7 -9.83 -6.78 5.57
C GLY A 7 -11.29 -6.63 5.12
N LEU A 8 -12.13 -6.04 5.97
CA LEU A 8 -13.56 -5.89 5.68
C LEU A 8 -13.87 -4.74 4.71
N THR A 9 -13.13 -3.65 4.79
CA THR A 9 -13.47 -2.36 4.15
C THR A 9 -12.43 -1.91 3.13
N GLY A 10 -11.15 -2.24 3.39
CA GLY A 10 -10.03 -1.80 2.56
C GLY A 10 -9.95 -2.51 1.21
N TYR A 11 -9.24 -1.92 0.28
CA TYR A 11 -8.91 -2.55 -1.00
C TYR A 11 -7.73 -1.87 -1.70
N VAL A 12 -7.19 -2.60 -2.66
CA VAL A 12 -6.31 -2.08 -3.71
C VAL A 12 -6.91 -2.47 -5.06
N SER A 13 -6.95 -1.56 -6.01
CA SER A 13 -7.38 -1.84 -7.38
C SER A 13 -6.51 -1.12 -8.39
N ILE A 14 -6.48 -1.65 -9.62
CA ILE A 14 -5.88 -0.97 -10.78
C ILE A 14 -7.03 -0.47 -11.64
N PRO A 15 -7.21 0.85 -11.79
CA PRO A 15 -8.22 1.42 -12.68
C PRO A 15 -7.84 1.16 -14.15
N ASP A 16 -8.81 1.27 -15.05
CA ASP A 16 -8.57 1.13 -16.48
C ASP A 16 -7.52 2.14 -16.97
N GLY A 17 -6.58 1.68 -17.79
CA GLY A 17 -5.42 2.48 -18.21
C GLY A 17 -4.43 2.79 -17.08
N GLY A 18 -4.51 2.08 -15.97
CA GLY A 18 -3.63 2.28 -14.82
C GLY A 18 -2.27 1.59 -14.91
N VAL A 19 -2.01 0.82 -15.97
CA VAL A 19 -0.71 0.16 -16.21
C VAL A 19 -0.03 0.81 -17.39
N PHE A 20 1.23 1.13 -17.22
CA PHE A 20 2.07 1.66 -18.27
C PHE A 20 3.26 0.72 -18.48
N ASP A 21 3.36 0.15 -19.68
CA ASP A 21 4.38 -0.79 -20.13
C ASP A 21 4.34 -2.18 -19.43
N ASP A 22 5.39 -2.97 -19.64
CA ASP A 22 5.54 -4.36 -19.24
C ASP A 22 7.01 -4.74 -18.95
N ASP A 23 7.27 -6.00 -18.60
CA ASP A 23 8.63 -6.53 -18.36
C ASP A 23 9.54 -6.42 -19.60
N LEU A 24 8.99 -6.55 -20.81
CA LEU A 24 9.76 -6.44 -22.05
C LEU A 24 10.27 -5.00 -22.25
N THR A 25 9.49 -4.01 -21.87
CA THR A 25 9.89 -2.60 -21.91
C THR A 25 11.08 -2.35 -20.98
N VAL A 26 11.12 -2.95 -19.79
CA VAL A 26 12.25 -2.81 -18.85
C VAL A 26 13.56 -3.26 -19.51
N VAL A 27 13.60 -4.47 -20.08
CA VAL A 27 14.83 -4.98 -20.72
C VAL A 27 15.17 -4.26 -22.03
N ASN A 28 14.18 -3.81 -22.78
CA ASN A 28 14.40 -3.04 -24.00
C ASN A 28 14.95 -1.64 -23.70
N THR A 29 14.50 -1.02 -22.61
CA THR A 29 15.06 0.26 -22.15
C THR A 29 16.55 0.13 -21.82
N ALA A 30 16.96 -0.96 -21.16
CA ALA A 30 18.39 -1.22 -20.92
C ALA A 30 19.17 -1.43 -22.24
N ARG A 31 18.56 -2.06 -23.25
CA ARG A 31 19.19 -2.34 -24.56
C ARG A 31 19.36 -1.12 -25.44
N VAL A 32 18.70 0.00 -25.14
CA VAL A 32 18.90 1.27 -25.88
C VAL A 32 20.38 1.63 -25.96
N SER A 33 21.15 1.38 -24.91
CA SER A 33 22.61 1.63 -24.88
C SER A 33 23.39 0.86 -25.96
N TYR A 34 22.83 -0.22 -26.48
CA TYR A 34 23.42 -1.05 -27.53
C TYR A 34 22.71 -0.92 -28.86
N ASN A 35 21.74 -0.01 -28.99
CA ASN A 35 20.86 0.14 -30.14
C ASN A 35 20.21 -1.20 -30.56
N LYS A 36 19.70 -1.95 -29.59
CA LYS A 36 19.06 -3.26 -29.76
C LYS A 36 17.67 -3.28 -29.15
N LYS A 37 16.82 -4.17 -29.65
CA LYS A 37 15.47 -4.40 -29.13
C LYS A 37 15.11 -5.88 -29.27
N SER A 38 14.32 -6.42 -28.35
CA SER A 38 13.59 -7.68 -28.48
C SER A 38 12.13 -7.37 -28.79
N ASP A 39 11.52 -8.11 -29.68
CA ASP A 39 10.10 -8.00 -30.01
C ASP A 39 9.25 -8.93 -29.17
N GLU A 40 9.83 -10.03 -28.65
CA GLU A 40 9.17 -11.02 -27.81
C GLU A 40 10.06 -11.37 -26.61
N TRP A 41 9.42 -11.77 -25.49
CA TRP A 41 10.10 -12.21 -24.28
C TRP A 41 10.78 -13.57 -24.48
N GLY A 42 12.02 -13.72 -24.03
CA GLY A 42 12.76 -14.98 -24.08
C GLY A 42 13.86 -15.07 -23.01
N ASP A 43 14.58 -16.20 -22.98
CA ASP A 43 15.60 -16.52 -21.97
C ASP A 43 16.70 -15.45 -21.83
N LYS A 44 17.02 -14.73 -22.92
CA LYS A 44 18.01 -13.63 -22.88
C LYS A 44 17.46 -12.43 -22.12
N ASP A 45 16.15 -12.20 -22.17
CA ASP A 45 15.47 -11.12 -21.48
C ASP A 45 15.39 -11.41 -19.99
N GLU A 46 15.05 -12.65 -19.61
CA GLU A 46 15.04 -13.09 -18.21
C GLU A 46 16.43 -12.94 -17.56
N ARG A 47 17.49 -13.39 -18.24
CA ARG A 47 18.86 -13.22 -17.76
C ARG A 47 19.27 -11.76 -17.63
N LEU A 48 18.89 -10.91 -18.60
CA LEU A 48 19.19 -9.48 -18.53
C LEU A 48 18.41 -8.80 -17.41
N LEU A 49 17.12 -9.09 -17.26
CA LEU A 49 16.29 -8.54 -16.20
C LEU A 49 16.87 -8.88 -14.81
N LYS A 50 17.23 -10.15 -14.60
CA LYS A 50 17.89 -10.60 -13.37
C LYS A 50 19.23 -9.88 -13.15
N TYR A 51 20.07 -9.79 -14.18
CA TYR A 51 21.35 -9.06 -14.09
C TYR A 51 21.17 -7.60 -13.66
N LEU A 52 20.19 -6.91 -14.27
CA LEU A 52 19.90 -5.51 -13.95
C LEU A 52 19.48 -5.35 -12.47
N TRP A 53 18.66 -6.27 -11.97
CA TRP A 53 18.21 -6.27 -10.59
C TRP A 53 19.35 -6.55 -9.59
N ASP A 54 20.07 -7.64 -9.82
CA ASP A 54 21.16 -8.11 -8.94
C ASP A 54 22.30 -7.09 -8.82
N HIS A 55 22.52 -6.27 -9.86
CA HIS A 55 23.57 -5.24 -9.90
C HIS A 55 23.04 -3.83 -9.63
N GLU A 56 21.80 -3.71 -9.15
CA GLU A 56 21.16 -2.43 -8.81
C GLU A 56 21.11 -1.44 -9.99
N HIS A 57 21.04 -1.93 -11.22
CA HIS A 57 20.83 -1.11 -12.40
C HIS A 57 19.34 -0.76 -12.53
N THR A 58 18.86 0.11 -11.65
CA THR A 58 17.43 0.35 -11.41
C THR A 58 16.76 1.28 -12.42
N SER A 59 17.52 2.03 -13.23
CA SER A 59 16.94 3.00 -14.17
C SER A 59 15.93 2.39 -15.15
N PRO A 60 16.12 1.17 -15.74
CA PRO A 60 15.12 0.58 -16.63
C PRO A 60 13.77 0.33 -15.96
N PHE A 61 13.76 -0.04 -14.69
CA PHE A 61 12.53 -0.29 -13.91
C PHE A 61 11.73 0.99 -13.60
N ARG A 62 12.27 2.18 -13.88
CA ARG A 62 11.56 3.45 -13.68
C ARG A 62 10.74 3.89 -14.89
N HIS A 63 10.91 3.23 -16.03
CA HIS A 63 10.16 3.53 -17.26
C HIS A 63 8.79 2.85 -17.26
N ALA A 64 8.59 1.77 -16.51
CA ALA A 64 7.31 1.12 -16.33
C ALA A 64 6.64 1.58 -15.02
N SER A 65 5.30 1.65 -14.97
CA SER A 65 4.58 2.12 -13.79
C SER A 65 3.17 1.55 -13.68
N ILE A 66 2.63 1.58 -12.46
CA ILE A 66 1.21 1.27 -12.18
C ILE A 66 0.60 2.41 -11.37
N ARG A 67 -0.65 2.76 -11.69
CA ARG A 67 -1.53 3.58 -10.88
C ARG A 67 -2.49 2.67 -10.12
N PHE A 68 -2.45 2.76 -8.80
CA PHE A 68 -3.35 2.05 -7.91
C PHE A 68 -4.37 3.01 -7.30
N GLU A 69 -5.62 2.58 -7.20
CA GLU A 69 -6.60 3.16 -6.29
C GLU A 69 -6.58 2.35 -4.99
N ILE A 70 -6.46 3.04 -3.87
CA ILE A 70 -6.27 2.44 -2.54
C ILE A 70 -7.35 2.96 -1.61
N LYS A 71 -8.00 2.06 -0.86
CA LYS A 71 -8.79 2.41 0.30
C LYS A 71 -8.16 1.79 1.53
N ALA A 72 -7.60 2.63 2.41
CA ALA A 72 -6.89 2.16 3.59
C ALA A 72 -7.10 3.11 4.78
N PRO A 73 -6.94 2.63 6.03
CA PRO A 73 -6.96 3.49 7.20
C PRO A 73 -5.83 4.54 7.12
N ILE A 74 -6.08 5.75 7.61
CA ILE A 74 -5.09 6.85 7.57
C ILE A 74 -3.76 6.43 8.21
N PHE A 75 -3.76 5.67 9.32
CA PHE A 75 -2.51 5.25 9.94
C PHE A 75 -1.66 4.33 9.03
N VAL A 76 -2.28 3.55 8.14
CA VAL A 76 -1.58 2.76 7.11
C VAL A 76 -1.06 3.67 6.01
N LEU A 77 -1.89 4.58 5.49
CA LEU A 77 -1.50 5.54 4.45
C LEU A 77 -0.32 6.41 4.92
N ARG A 78 -0.27 6.82 6.18
CA ARG A 78 0.86 7.59 6.73
C ARG A 78 2.19 6.85 6.66
N GLN A 79 2.20 5.53 6.80
CA GLN A 79 3.40 4.72 6.59
C GLN A 79 3.72 4.57 5.10
N TRP A 80 2.68 4.34 4.29
CA TRP A 80 2.83 4.13 2.85
C TRP A 80 3.35 5.37 2.14
N MET A 81 2.83 6.54 2.47
CA MET A 81 3.25 7.84 1.92
C MET A 81 4.70 8.23 2.25
N LYS A 82 5.40 7.47 3.11
CA LYS A 82 6.85 7.62 3.28
C LYS A 82 7.66 7.08 2.10
N HIS A 83 7.06 6.24 1.26
CA HIS A 83 7.63 5.83 -0.02
C HIS A 83 7.37 6.95 -1.05
N GLN A 84 8.34 7.84 -1.22
CA GLN A 84 8.19 9.06 -2.03
C GLN A 84 8.94 9.01 -3.37
N ILE A 85 10.02 8.22 -3.45
CA ILE A 85 10.87 8.19 -4.65
C ILE A 85 10.18 7.39 -5.74
N GLY A 86 10.00 8.02 -6.91
CA GLY A 86 9.39 7.39 -8.09
C GLY A 86 7.88 7.18 -7.99
N CYS A 87 7.19 7.98 -7.17
CA CYS A 87 5.74 7.89 -7.03
C CYS A 87 5.07 9.25 -6.83
N SER A 88 3.77 9.26 -7.11
CA SER A 88 2.86 10.40 -6.92
C SER A 88 1.65 9.95 -6.12
N TRP A 89 1.12 10.86 -5.28
CA TRP A 89 0.01 10.61 -4.39
C TRP A 89 -1.07 11.68 -4.53
N ASN A 90 -2.31 11.23 -4.59
CA ASN A 90 -3.48 12.06 -4.39
C ASN A 90 -4.41 11.36 -3.40
N GLU A 91 -4.89 12.07 -2.39
CA GLU A 91 -5.77 11.52 -1.35
C GLU A 91 -7.04 12.37 -1.28
N ILE A 92 -8.18 11.73 -0.93
CA ILE A 92 -9.40 12.47 -0.62
C ILE A 92 -9.12 13.47 0.50
N SER A 93 -9.57 14.70 0.30
CA SER A 93 -9.34 15.77 1.27
C SER A 93 -10.59 16.04 2.10
N TYR A 94 -10.53 15.76 3.39
CA TYR A 94 -11.56 16.15 4.34
C TYR A 94 -11.60 17.66 4.64
N ARG A 95 -10.83 18.48 3.92
CA ARG A 95 -11.02 19.93 3.83
C ARG A 95 -12.16 20.28 2.85
N TYR A 96 -12.29 19.48 1.80
CA TYR A 96 -13.27 19.72 0.73
C TYR A 96 -14.53 18.86 0.89
N THR A 97 -14.37 17.65 1.45
CA THR A 97 -15.45 16.68 1.60
C THR A 97 -15.77 16.49 3.08
N GLN A 98 -17.06 16.55 3.45
CA GLN A 98 -17.52 16.22 4.78
C GLN A 98 -17.52 14.69 4.97
N VAL A 99 -17.20 14.24 6.17
CA VAL A 99 -17.32 12.85 6.58
C VAL A 99 -18.74 12.64 7.12
N GLU A 100 -19.60 12.01 6.33
CA GLU A 100 -21.01 11.77 6.71
C GLU A 100 -21.14 10.47 7.52
N GLU A 101 -20.53 9.38 7.05
CA GLU A 101 -20.49 8.09 7.73
C GLU A 101 -19.04 7.56 7.67
N PRO A 102 -18.27 7.71 8.77
CA PRO A 102 -16.88 7.27 8.75
C PRO A 102 -16.81 5.74 8.76
N GLU A 103 -16.19 5.18 7.72
CA GLU A 103 -15.75 3.80 7.79
C GLU A 103 -14.49 3.73 8.65
N VAL A 104 -14.52 2.89 9.68
CA VAL A 104 -13.45 2.78 10.67
C VAL A 104 -12.80 1.40 10.67
N PHE A 105 -11.52 1.36 10.97
CA PHE A 105 -10.74 0.14 11.02
C PHE A 105 -10.91 -0.55 12.38
N TYR A 106 -11.24 -1.84 12.34
CA TYR A 106 -11.15 -2.73 13.47
C TYR A 106 -10.12 -3.81 13.18
N PRO A 107 -9.12 -4.03 14.05
CA PRO A 107 -8.23 -5.18 13.91
C PRO A 107 -9.04 -6.47 14.05
N GLY A 108 -8.75 -7.48 13.22
CA GLY A 108 -9.40 -8.78 13.37
C GLY A 108 -9.09 -9.41 14.73
N LEU A 109 -7.86 -9.19 15.23
CA LEU A 109 -7.41 -9.59 16.56
C LEU A 109 -6.45 -8.53 17.12
N PHE A 110 -6.67 -8.15 18.38
CA PHE A 110 -5.71 -7.33 19.13
C PHE A 110 -4.52 -8.17 19.57
N ARG A 111 -3.33 -7.61 19.37
CA ARG A 111 -2.05 -8.23 19.71
C ARG A 111 -1.44 -7.58 20.95
N SER A 112 -0.71 -8.36 21.73
CA SER A 112 0.09 -7.84 22.83
C SER A 112 1.29 -7.07 22.31
N GLN A 113 1.77 -6.10 23.08
CA GLN A 113 3.04 -5.43 22.78
C GLN A 113 4.20 -6.43 22.92
N ASP A 114 5.09 -6.48 21.93
CA ASP A 114 6.31 -7.27 22.04
C ASP A 114 7.25 -6.69 23.12
N ALA A 115 7.80 -7.54 23.97
CA ALA A 115 8.65 -7.12 25.07
C ALA A 115 10.05 -6.64 24.60
N LYS A 116 10.53 -7.14 23.45
CA LYS A 116 11.86 -6.85 22.91
C LYS A 116 11.78 -5.85 21.76
N ASN A 117 10.85 -6.06 20.82
CA ASN A 117 10.66 -5.18 19.67
C ASN A 117 9.51 -4.19 19.94
N LYS A 118 9.86 -2.97 20.32
CA LYS A 118 8.87 -1.92 20.63
C LYS A 118 7.99 -1.52 19.44
N GLN A 119 8.35 -1.88 18.22
CA GLN A 119 7.58 -1.57 17.01
C GLN A 119 6.61 -2.69 16.63
N SER A 120 6.71 -3.86 17.25
CA SER A 120 5.96 -5.05 16.89
C SER A 120 4.93 -5.44 17.97
N GLY A 121 3.83 -6.02 17.52
CA GLY A 121 2.92 -6.77 18.38
C GLY A 121 3.22 -8.25 18.29
N THR A 122 3.16 -8.94 19.41
CA THR A 122 3.35 -10.39 19.51
C THR A 122 2.16 -11.05 20.18
N GLY A 123 1.89 -12.32 19.81
CA GLY A 123 0.78 -13.07 20.38
C GLY A 123 -0.59 -12.42 20.16
N ILE A 124 -1.58 -12.97 20.80
CA ILE A 124 -2.97 -12.51 20.73
C ILE A 124 -3.45 -12.26 22.15
N LEU A 125 -4.15 -11.15 22.40
CA LEU A 125 -4.76 -10.89 23.70
C LEU A 125 -5.77 -12.00 24.07
N PRO A 126 -5.94 -12.31 25.37
CA PRO A 126 -7.01 -13.21 25.84
C PRO A 126 -8.39 -12.77 25.31
N LEU A 127 -9.30 -13.73 25.11
CA LEU A 127 -10.63 -13.47 24.53
C LEU A 127 -11.40 -12.37 25.26
N ALA A 128 -11.37 -12.37 26.59
CA ALA A 128 -12.03 -11.35 27.41
C ALA A 128 -11.49 -9.94 27.14
N ASP A 129 -10.17 -9.83 26.90
CA ASP A 129 -9.53 -8.55 26.60
C ASP A 129 -9.79 -8.13 25.15
N GLN A 130 -9.96 -9.08 24.21
CA GLN A 130 -10.37 -8.78 22.82
C GLN A 130 -11.70 -8.03 22.77
N THR A 131 -12.71 -8.56 23.49
CA THR A 131 -14.05 -7.92 23.56
C THR A 131 -13.96 -6.52 24.13
N LYS A 132 -13.30 -6.40 25.29
CA LYS A 132 -13.12 -5.11 25.96
C LYS A 132 -12.35 -4.09 25.11
N ALA A 133 -11.29 -4.53 24.41
CA ALA A 133 -10.52 -3.66 23.51
C ALA A 133 -11.36 -3.19 22.33
N THR A 134 -12.22 -4.08 21.77
CA THR A 134 -13.16 -3.72 20.69
C THR A 134 -14.16 -2.67 21.17
N GLU A 135 -14.76 -2.83 22.36
CA GLU A 135 -15.71 -1.89 22.95
C GLU A 135 -15.06 -0.51 23.19
N ILE A 136 -13.84 -0.49 23.74
CA ILE A 136 -13.08 0.75 23.97
C ILE A 136 -12.80 1.46 22.63
N LEU A 137 -12.35 0.72 21.61
CA LEU A 137 -12.06 1.28 20.29
C LEU A 137 -13.33 1.83 19.63
N HIS A 138 -14.43 1.09 19.70
CA HIS A 138 -15.74 1.52 19.18
C HIS A 138 -16.22 2.80 19.85
N GLY A 139 -16.23 2.84 21.19
CA GLY A 139 -16.61 4.05 21.94
C GLY A 139 -15.73 5.25 21.60
N GLY A 140 -14.43 5.04 21.42
CA GLY A 140 -13.50 6.09 20.98
C GLY A 140 -13.87 6.67 19.60
N TYR A 141 -14.21 5.82 18.63
CA TYR A 141 -14.67 6.25 17.31
C TYR A 141 -15.98 7.04 17.38
N GLU A 142 -16.95 6.56 18.15
CA GLU A 142 -18.25 7.27 18.32
C GLU A 142 -18.08 8.66 18.92
N ILE A 143 -17.28 8.78 19.99
CA ILE A 143 -17.05 10.07 20.66
C ILE A 143 -16.37 11.04 19.68
N ALA A 144 -15.35 10.58 18.96
CA ALA A 144 -14.63 11.42 18.00
C ALA A 144 -15.54 11.89 16.86
N TYR A 145 -16.39 11.01 16.34
CA TYR A 145 -17.31 11.36 15.26
C TYR A 145 -18.41 12.33 15.73
N ARG A 146 -18.99 12.10 16.90
CA ARG A 146 -19.96 13.05 17.49
C ARG A 146 -19.35 14.45 17.71
N ALA A 147 -18.09 14.51 18.16
CA ALA A 147 -17.37 15.78 18.31
C ALA A 147 -17.18 16.46 16.95
N TYR A 148 -16.82 15.70 15.90
CA TYR A 148 -16.72 16.22 14.55
C TYR A 148 -18.04 16.81 14.04
N GLN A 149 -19.15 16.08 14.18
CA GLN A 149 -20.47 16.56 13.79
C GLN A 149 -20.87 17.83 14.53
N ALA A 150 -20.69 17.86 15.86
CA ALA A 150 -21.00 19.04 16.66
C ALA A 150 -20.20 20.27 16.21
N LEU A 151 -18.93 20.12 15.83
CA LEU A 151 -18.12 21.21 15.28
C LEU A 151 -18.67 21.70 13.94
N ILE A 152 -19.08 20.79 13.05
CA ILE A 152 -19.69 21.15 11.77
C ILE A 152 -21.02 21.90 11.98
N ASP A 153 -21.88 21.42 12.89
CA ASP A 153 -23.19 22.02 13.20
C ASP A 153 -23.03 23.41 13.81
N MET A 154 -21.95 23.66 14.55
CA MET A 154 -21.57 24.98 15.06
C MET A 154 -21.03 25.94 13.98
N GLY A 155 -20.84 25.45 12.73
CA GLY A 155 -20.28 26.26 11.64
C GLY A 155 -18.75 26.31 11.60
N VAL A 156 -18.05 25.42 12.35
CA VAL A 156 -16.60 25.31 12.27
C VAL A 156 -16.21 24.77 10.88
N CYS A 157 -15.22 25.39 10.23
CA CYS A 157 -14.79 24.98 8.92
C CYS A 157 -14.24 23.53 8.93
N ARG A 158 -14.47 22.79 7.83
CA ARG A 158 -14.08 21.38 7.70
C ARG A 158 -12.60 21.12 8.00
N GLU A 159 -11.72 22.04 7.61
CA GLU A 159 -10.27 21.90 7.84
C GLU A 159 -9.88 21.88 9.32
N GLN A 160 -10.68 22.51 10.18
CA GLN A 160 -10.52 22.50 11.63
C GLN A 160 -11.33 21.39 12.28
N ALA A 161 -12.59 21.21 11.89
CA ALA A 161 -13.45 20.17 12.45
C ALA A 161 -12.84 18.75 12.34
N ARG A 162 -12.17 18.43 11.22
CA ARG A 162 -11.51 17.14 11.00
C ARG A 162 -10.37 16.81 11.97
N ILE A 163 -9.90 17.76 12.78
CA ILE A 163 -8.79 17.54 13.74
C ILE A 163 -9.13 16.45 14.75
N VAL A 164 -10.42 16.31 15.11
CA VAL A 164 -10.88 15.30 16.07
C VAL A 164 -11.06 13.91 15.47
N LEU A 165 -11.00 13.76 14.13
CA LEU A 165 -11.17 12.47 13.48
C LEU A 165 -9.98 11.55 13.77
N PRO A 166 -10.23 10.27 14.15
CA PRO A 166 -9.16 9.34 14.49
C PRO A 166 -8.44 8.82 13.25
N VAL A 167 -7.17 8.49 13.40
CA VAL A 167 -6.35 7.94 12.31
C VAL A 167 -6.79 6.55 11.81
N GLY A 168 -7.71 5.91 12.53
CA GLY A 168 -8.31 4.63 12.14
C GLY A 168 -9.44 4.76 11.11
N ILE A 169 -9.88 5.97 10.72
CA ILE A 169 -10.84 6.11 9.63
C ILE A 169 -10.19 5.74 8.30
N TYR A 170 -10.99 5.16 7.39
CA TYR A 170 -10.54 4.87 6.03
C TYR A 170 -10.52 6.14 5.19
N SER A 171 -9.50 6.23 4.36
CA SER A 171 -9.38 7.24 3.31
C SER A 171 -9.18 6.54 1.96
N LYS A 172 -9.40 7.29 0.87
CA LYS A 172 -9.11 6.82 -0.49
C LYS A 172 -7.97 7.64 -1.06
N ALA A 173 -7.05 6.96 -1.73
CA ALA A 173 -5.91 7.58 -2.37
C ALA A 173 -5.62 6.94 -3.72
N GLU A 174 -5.07 7.72 -4.65
CA GLU A 174 -4.40 7.23 -5.84
C GLU A 174 -2.89 7.25 -5.60
N TRP A 175 -2.23 6.16 -5.93
CA TRP A 175 -0.79 5.99 -5.89
C TRP A 175 -0.28 5.55 -7.25
N THR A 176 0.38 6.45 -7.96
CA THR A 176 1.11 6.11 -9.18
C THR A 176 2.58 5.91 -8.82
N ALA A 177 3.13 4.76 -9.15
CA ALA A 177 4.50 4.42 -8.80
C ALA A 177 5.23 3.72 -9.96
N SER A 178 6.51 4.04 -10.13
CA SER A 178 7.37 3.27 -11.02
C SER A 178 7.52 1.83 -10.53
N LEU A 179 7.81 0.91 -11.45
CA LEU A 179 8.02 -0.50 -11.09
C LEU A 179 9.12 -0.66 -10.03
N GLN A 180 10.21 0.14 -10.11
CA GLN A 180 11.23 0.17 -9.06
C GLN A 180 10.64 0.52 -7.69
N ALA A 181 9.80 1.56 -7.61
CA ALA A 181 9.18 1.98 -6.36
C ALA A 181 8.21 0.93 -5.81
N ILE A 182 7.46 0.26 -6.69
CA ILE A 182 6.56 -0.84 -6.34
C ILE A 182 7.34 -2.02 -5.76
N MET A 183 8.40 -2.45 -6.43
CA MET A 183 9.25 -3.56 -5.98
C MET A 183 9.90 -3.24 -4.62
N HIS A 184 10.42 -2.02 -4.44
CA HIS A 184 10.97 -1.57 -3.17
C HIS A 184 9.92 -1.53 -2.05
N PHE A 185 8.70 -1.07 -2.34
CA PHE A 185 7.60 -1.11 -1.37
C PHE A 185 7.27 -2.54 -0.96
N ILE A 186 7.16 -3.45 -1.92
CA ILE A 186 6.86 -4.87 -1.67
C ILE A 186 7.95 -5.50 -0.79
N ASP A 187 9.23 -5.33 -1.14
CA ASP A 187 10.35 -5.91 -0.40
C ASP A 187 10.38 -5.44 1.06
N LEU A 188 10.20 -4.13 1.30
CA LEU A 188 10.19 -3.57 2.65
C LEU A 188 8.91 -3.90 3.45
N ARG A 189 7.76 -4.02 2.82
CA ARG A 189 6.48 -4.14 3.54
C ARG A 189 5.97 -5.56 3.66
N LEU A 190 6.54 -6.52 2.93
CA LEU A 190 6.31 -7.94 3.17
C LEU A 190 7.20 -8.52 4.29
N ASP A 191 8.24 -7.79 4.72
CA ASP A 191 9.09 -8.20 5.83
C ASP A 191 8.25 -8.44 7.09
N GLU A 192 8.59 -9.48 7.86
CA GLU A 192 7.86 -9.87 9.08
C GLU A 192 7.87 -8.80 10.16
N SER A 193 8.89 -7.95 10.18
CA SER A 193 9.00 -6.80 11.09
C SER A 193 8.07 -5.64 10.72
N ALA A 194 7.55 -5.61 9.49
CA ALA A 194 6.57 -4.61 9.07
C ALA A 194 5.24 -4.80 9.82
N GLN A 195 4.56 -3.70 10.10
CA GLN A 195 3.24 -3.74 10.75
C GLN A 195 2.26 -4.58 9.89
N LYS A 196 1.51 -5.49 10.55
CA LYS A 196 0.62 -6.43 9.85
C LYS A 196 -0.31 -5.72 8.86
N GLU A 197 -0.90 -4.61 9.26
CA GLU A 197 -1.91 -3.90 8.48
C GLU A 197 -1.33 -3.38 7.13
N ILE A 198 -0.13 -2.82 7.10
CA ILE A 198 0.49 -2.40 5.82
C ILE A 198 1.00 -3.61 5.03
N ARG A 199 1.39 -4.70 5.70
CA ARG A 199 1.80 -5.96 5.05
C ARG A 199 0.66 -6.58 4.27
N ASP A 200 -0.57 -6.56 4.81
CA ASP A 200 -1.77 -7.05 4.10
C ASP A 200 -2.00 -6.28 2.78
N TYR A 201 -1.77 -4.97 2.77
CA TYR A 201 -1.80 -4.16 1.55
C TYR A 201 -0.63 -4.48 0.61
N ALA A 202 0.56 -4.73 1.13
CA ALA A 202 1.71 -5.11 0.31
C ALA A 202 1.50 -6.45 -0.41
N VAL A 203 0.80 -7.40 0.21
CA VAL A 203 0.36 -8.65 -0.45
C VAL A 203 -0.57 -8.33 -1.63
N ALA A 204 -1.55 -7.45 -1.44
CA ALA A 204 -2.47 -7.06 -2.50
C ALA A 204 -1.73 -6.35 -3.66
N ILE A 205 -0.80 -5.44 -3.36
CA ILE A 205 0.05 -4.77 -4.36
C ILE A 205 0.89 -5.79 -5.13
N LYS A 206 1.57 -6.72 -4.44
CA LYS A 206 2.37 -7.78 -5.09
C LYS A 206 1.53 -8.61 -6.05
N THR A 207 0.36 -9.06 -5.60
CA THR A 207 -0.55 -9.87 -6.40
C THR A 207 -1.02 -9.14 -7.66
N LEU A 208 -1.40 -7.86 -7.55
CA LEU A 208 -1.82 -7.05 -8.70
C LEU A 208 -0.66 -6.74 -9.64
N ALA A 209 0.51 -6.37 -9.10
CA ALA A 209 1.69 -6.08 -9.90
C ALA A 209 2.19 -7.31 -10.67
N GLN A 210 2.10 -8.51 -10.08
CA GLN A 210 2.52 -9.77 -10.69
C GLN A 210 1.70 -10.12 -11.94
N ILE A 211 0.45 -9.66 -12.06
CA ILE A 211 -0.36 -9.87 -13.26
C ILE A 211 0.26 -9.16 -14.48
N HIS A 212 0.86 -7.98 -14.27
CA HIS A 212 1.36 -7.13 -15.34
C HIS A 212 2.87 -7.18 -15.51
N PHE A 213 3.60 -7.47 -14.44
CA PHE A 213 5.05 -7.56 -14.37
C PHE A 213 5.50 -8.89 -13.74
N PRO A 214 5.09 -10.04 -14.32
CA PRO A 214 5.35 -11.35 -13.71
C PRO A 214 6.83 -11.65 -13.53
N GLN A 215 7.68 -11.22 -14.45
CA GLN A 215 9.11 -11.51 -14.40
C GLN A 215 9.84 -10.61 -13.40
N SER A 216 9.51 -9.34 -13.34
CA SER A 216 10.11 -8.42 -12.37
C SER A 216 9.69 -8.76 -10.95
N ILE A 217 8.42 -9.05 -10.69
CA ILE A 217 7.93 -9.39 -9.35
C ILE A 217 8.48 -10.75 -8.86
N LYS A 218 8.74 -11.70 -9.77
CA LYS A 218 9.40 -12.97 -9.44
C LYS A 218 10.78 -12.76 -8.80
N LEU A 219 11.53 -11.72 -9.17
CA LEU A 219 12.85 -11.41 -8.61
C LEU A 219 12.84 -11.10 -7.10
N LEU A 220 11.68 -10.77 -6.53
CA LEU A 220 11.53 -10.54 -5.09
C LEU A 220 11.39 -11.84 -4.27
N ASN A 221 11.18 -12.98 -4.92
CA ASN A 221 11.11 -14.28 -4.25
C ASN A 221 12.53 -14.83 -4.07
N LYS A 222 13.15 -14.56 -2.91
CA LYS A 222 14.55 -14.96 -2.61
C LYS A 222 14.79 -16.46 -2.53
N GLU A 223 13.74 -17.30 -2.53
CA GLU A 223 13.84 -18.77 -2.33
C GLU A 223 13.81 -19.61 -3.61
N GLU A 224 13.52 -19.05 -4.78
CA GLU A 224 13.38 -19.82 -6.03
C GLU A 224 14.66 -19.89 -6.89
N PHE A 225 15.81 -19.44 -6.39
CA PHE A 225 17.07 -19.35 -7.15
C PHE A 225 18.26 -20.12 -6.53
N ILE A 226 17.98 -21.18 -5.75
CA ILE A 226 19.00 -22.11 -5.26
C ILE A 226 18.94 -23.43 -6.04
#